data_eb74dea6f8b321cf7336c6f4604dae28
#
_entry.id   eb74dea6f8b321cf7336c6f4604dae28
#
_cell.length_a   1.000
_cell.length_b   1.000
_cell.length_c   1.000
_cell.angle_alpha   90.00
_cell.angle_beta   90.00
_cell.angle_gamma   90.00
#
_symmetry.space_group_name_H-M   'P 1'
#
loop_
_entity.id
_entity.type
_entity.pdbx_description
1 polymer ?
#
loop_
_entity_poly.entity_id
_entity_poly.type
_entity_poly.pdbx_seq_one_letter_code
_entity_poly.pdbx_strand_id
1 'polypeptide(L)'
;MSDFIVSSLKYRPSTFEDVVGQQHVTRTLINSIKENKIPSALLFCGPRGVGKTSSARIFAREINNYSKEDELSFNIFELDAASNNKADDIRDLIEKVRIPPQKGKYKVYIIDEVHMLSKHAENAFLKTLEEPPPYVVFILATTEKNKILPTIISRCQIYDFNRIKEAEIVEYLNQICKKENIEFELAALNLI
;
A
#
# COMPACT_ATOMS: atom_id res chain seq x y z
N MET A 1 -22.36 -21.33 -9.15
CA MET A 1 -21.21 -21.89 -8.42
C MET A 1 -20.60 -20.72 -7.67
N SER A 2 -20.59 -20.74 -6.34
CA SER A 2 -19.92 -19.70 -5.56
C SER A 2 -18.41 -19.88 -5.75
N ASP A 3 -17.77 -18.91 -6.40
CA ASP A 3 -16.31 -18.93 -6.53
C ASP A 3 -15.69 -18.95 -5.13
N PHE A 4 -14.88 -19.95 -4.86
CA PHE A 4 -14.16 -20.07 -3.60
C PHE A 4 -13.12 -18.97 -3.52
N ILE A 5 -13.35 -17.97 -2.66
CA ILE A 5 -12.40 -16.89 -2.40
C ILE A 5 -11.60 -17.23 -1.14
N VAL A 6 -10.29 -17.27 -1.27
CA VAL A 6 -9.37 -17.51 -0.13
C VAL A 6 -9.59 -16.43 0.94
N SER A 7 -9.65 -16.82 2.22
CA SER A 7 -9.95 -15.91 3.35
C SER A 7 -9.06 -14.67 3.40
N SER A 8 -7.78 -14.80 3.06
CA SER A 8 -6.84 -13.65 3.01
C SER A 8 -7.20 -12.60 1.96
N LEU A 9 -7.95 -12.96 0.92
CA LEU A 9 -8.47 -12.02 -0.08
C LEU A 9 -9.84 -11.50 0.35
N LYS A 10 -10.72 -12.37 0.87
CA LYS A 10 -12.07 -12.03 1.33
C LYS A 10 -12.06 -10.99 2.45
N TYR A 11 -11.11 -11.10 3.38
CA TYR A 11 -10.96 -10.23 4.55
C TYR A 11 -9.85 -9.18 4.41
N ARG A 12 -9.37 -8.95 3.18
CA ARG A 12 -8.42 -7.86 2.95
C ARG A 12 -9.09 -6.52 3.24
N PRO A 13 -8.48 -5.65 4.08
CA PRO A 13 -9.02 -4.32 4.37
C PRO A 13 -9.37 -3.55 3.11
N SER A 14 -10.57 -2.99 3.07
CA SER A 14 -11.09 -2.20 1.95
C SER A 14 -11.29 -0.73 2.31
N THR A 15 -11.31 -0.40 3.60
CA THR A 15 -11.35 0.96 4.15
C THR A 15 -10.26 1.13 5.20
N PHE A 16 -9.94 2.37 5.59
CA PHE A 16 -8.95 2.61 6.64
C PHE A 16 -9.39 2.12 8.01
N GLU A 17 -10.69 2.05 8.26
CA GLU A 17 -11.30 1.51 9.49
C GLU A 17 -11.06 0.01 9.64
N ASP A 18 -10.96 -0.70 8.51
CA ASP A 18 -10.70 -2.15 8.49
C ASP A 18 -9.21 -2.49 8.77
N VAL A 19 -8.32 -1.49 8.76
CA VAL A 19 -6.87 -1.70 8.97
C VAL A 19 -6.56 -1.84 10.45
N VAL A 20 -6.26 -3.05 10.88
CA VAL A 20 -6.03 -3.39 12.29
C VAL A 20 -4.65 -2.89 12.76
N GLY A 21 -4.60 -2.29 13.96
CA GLY A 21 -3.35 -1.98 14.67
C GLY A 21 -2.52 -0.82 14.10
N GLN A 22 -3.04 -0.06 13.11
CA GLN A 22 -2.28 1.01 12.43
C GLN A 22 -2.95 2.39 12.53
N GLN A 23 -3.67 2.67 13.62
CA GLN A 23 -4.46 3.91 13.76
C GLN A 23 -3.62 5.19 13.62
N HIS A 24 -2.35 5.17 14.01
CA HIS A 24 -1.43 6.30 13.87
C HIS A 24 -1.12 6.61 12.39
N VAL A 25 -1.00 5.58 11.55
CA VAL A 25 -0.80 5.74 10.11
C VAL A 25 -2.10 6.15 9.43
N THR A 26 -3.19 5.39 9.66
CA THR A 26 -4.47 5.64 8.98
C THR A 26 -5.03 7.02 9.27
N ARG A 27 -4.91 7.53 10.52
CA ARG A 27 -5.28 8.92 10.86
C ARG A 27 -4.51 9.95 10.05
N THR A 28 -3.20 9.76 9.93
CA THR A 28 -2.35 10.71 9.18
C THR A 28 -2.71 10.72 7.70
N LEU A 29 -2.96 9.54 7.12
CA LEU A 29 -3.40 9.41 5.73
C LEU A 29 -4.77 10.07 5.51
N ILE A 30 -5.75 9.80 6.38
CA ILE A 30 -7.08 10.42 6.32
C ILE A 30 -6.99 11.94 6.42
N ASN A 31 -6.16 12.46 7.33
CA ASN A 31 -5.99 13.90 7.48
C ASN A 31 -5.38 14.54 6.23
N SER A 32 -4.38 13.90 5.61
CA SER A 32 -3.79 14.40 4.36
C SER A 32 -4.81 14.49 3.22
N ILE A 33 -5.74 13.52 3.16
CA ILE A 33 -6.85 13.53 2.19
C ILE A 33 -7.82 14.68 2.48
N LYS A 34 -8.27 14.80 3.74
CA LYS A 34 -9.22 15.86 4.17
C LYS A 34 -8.68 17.26 3.93
N GLU A 35 -7.39 17.46 4.17
CA GLU A 35 -6.72 18.75 3.96
C GLU A 35 -6.30 18.98 2.50
N ASN A 36 -6.54 18.00 1.62
CA ASN A 36 -6.08 18.00 0.23
C ASN A 36 -4.55 18.26 0.09
N LYS A 37 -3.78 17.77 1.07
CA LYS A 37 -2.32 17.84 1.11
C LYS A 37 -1.74 16.45 0.83
N ILE A 38 -1.80 16.04 -0.43
CA ILE A 38 -1.33 14.72 -0.85
C ILE A 38 0.16 14.78 -1.17
N PRO A 39 1.02 14.02 -0.46
CA PRO A 39 2.45 13.93 -0.80
C PRO A 39 2.64 13.27 -2.17
N SER A 40 3.62 13.73 -2.94
CA SER A 40 3.98 13.09 -4.22
C SER A 40 4.65 11.74 -4.04
N ALA A 41 5.29 11.49 -2.89
CA ALA A 41 5.92 10.22 -2.57
C ALA A 41 5.72 9.85 -1.09
N LEU A 42 5.22 8.64 -0.85
CA LEU A 42 5.02 8.04 0.46
C LEU A 42 5.88 6.79 0.57
N LEU A 43 6.48 6.55 1.74
CA LEU A 43 7.25 5.35 2.03
C LEU A 43 6.63 4.63 3.23
N PHE A 44 6.05 3.46 2.98
CA PHE A 44 5.45 2.59 3.99
C PHE A 44 6.48 1.55 4.45
N CYS A 45 6.93 1.67 5.69
CA CYS A 45 7.94 0.80 6.28
C CYS A 45 7.32 -0.09 7.35
N GLY A 46 7.73 -1.34 7.45
CA GLY A 46 7.31 -2.22 8.53
C GLY A 46 7.28 -3.70 8.16
N PRO A 47 7.03 -4.59 9.11
CA PRO A 47 7.03 -6.03 8.90
C PRO A 47 6.06 -6.50 7.81
N ARG A 48 6.20 -7.75 7.40
CA ARG A 48 5.25 -8.36 6.47
C ARG A 48 3.88 -8.55 7.13
N GLY A 49 2.80 -8.42 6.36
CA GLY A 49 1.45 -8.71 6.83
C GLY A 49 0.76 -7.63 7.68
N VAL A 50 1.41 -6.49 7.93
CA VAL A 50 0.86 -5.40 8.78
C VAL A 50 -0.07 -4.43 8.04
N GLY A 51 -0.37 -4.66 6.76
CA GLY A 51 -1.34 -3.87 6.00
C GLY A 51 -0.76 -2.77 5.12
N LYS A 52 0.57 -2.72 4.85
CA LYS A 52 1.20 -1.71 3.98
C LYS A 52 0.54 -1.60 2.61
N THR A 53 0.51 -2.70 1.85
CA THR A 53 -0.06 -2.74 0.50
C THR A 53 -1.57 -2.50 0.50
N SER A 54 -2.30 -3.00 1.52
CA SER A 54 -3.73 -2.73 1.68
C SER A 54 -3.99 -1.24 1.89
N SER A 55 -3.25 -0.60 2.81
CA SER A 55 -3.36 0.84 3.06
C SER A 55 -2.98 1.68 1.84
N ALA A 56 -1.98 1.24 1.05
CA ALA A 56 -1.62 1.89 -0.21
C ALA A 56 -2.77 1.89 -1.22
N ARG A 57 -3.44 0.75 -1.37
CA ARG A 57 -4.61 0.62 -2.26
C ARG A 57 -5.80 1.46 -1.80
N ILE A 58 -6.08 1.46 -0.49
CA ILE A 58 -7.14 2.28 0.09
C ILE A 58 -6.83 3.76 -0.17
N PHE A 59 -5.61 4.21 0.15
CA PHE A 59 -5.21 5.60 -0.07
C PHE A 59 -5.34 6.01 -1.54
N ALA A 60 -4.88 5.16 -2.46
CA ALA A 60 -4.94 5.42 -3.90
C ALA A 60 -6.39 5.58 -4.42
N ARG A 61 -7.33 4.82 -3.85
CA ARG A 61 -8.76 4.96 -4.15
C ARG A 61 -9.34 6.25 -3.60
N GLU A 62 -9.09 6.51 -2.32
CA GLU A 62 -9.64 7.67 -1.60
C GLU A 62 -9.21 9.00 -2.25
N ILE A 63 -7.92 9.16 -2.65
CA ILE A 63 -7.44 10.39 -3.29
C ILE A 63 -8.04 10.61 -4.70
N ASN A 64 -8.54 9.56 -5.32
CA ASN A 64 -9.21 9.59 -6.62
C ASN A 64 -10.74 9.58 -6.52
N ASN A 65 -11.30 9.48 -5.31
CA ASN A 65 -12.75 9.32 -5.07
C ASN A 65 -13.33 8.10 -5.80
N TYR A 66 -12.59 7.01 -5.89
CA TYR A 66 -13.07 5.76 -6.50
C TYR A 66 -13.91 4.96 -5.51
N SER A 67 -15.05 4.45 -5.98
CA SER A 67 -15.85 3.48 -5.23
C SER A 67 -15.16 2.12 -5.14
N LYS A 68 -15.68 1.23 -4.29
CA LYS A 68 -15.19 -0.16 -4.20
C LYS A 68 -15.36 -0.95 -5.50
N GLU A 69 -16.31 -0.55 -6.33
CA GLU A 69 -16.72 -1.21 -7.57
C GLU A 69 -15.97 -0.66 -8.79
N ASP A 70 -15.31 0.50 -8.67
CA ASP A 70 -14.52 1.07 -9.75
C ASP A 70 -13.32 0.17 -10.07
N GLU A 71 -13.14 -0.15 -11.35
CA GLU A 71 -11.94 -0.84 -11.80
C GLU A 71 -10.70 0.03 -11.56
N LEU A 72 -9.79 -0.47 -10.73
CA LEU A 72 -8.54 0.22 -10.36
C LEU A 72 -7.57 0.39 -11.54
N SER A 73 -7.83 -0.29 -12.65
CA SER A 73 -6.89 -0.53 -13.74
C SER A 73 -6.43 0.71 -14.51
N PHE A 74 -7.19 1.83 -14.46
CA PHE A 74 -6.86 2.98 -15.30
C PHE A 74 -5.79 3.91 -14.75
N ASN A 75 -5.70 4.08 -13.42
CA ASN A 75 -4.80 5.07 -12.82
C ASN A 75 -4.04 4.56 -11.59
N ILE A 76 -4.27 3.33 -11.16
CA ILE A 76 -3.55 2.72 -10.05
C ILE A 76 -2.74 1.53 -10.58
N PHE A 77 -1.44 1.69 -10.58
CA PHE A 77 -0.48 0.71 -11.09
C PHE A 77 0.25 0.10 -9.91
N GLU A 78 0.23 -1.22 -9.82
CA GLU A 78 0.92 -1.96 -8.77
C GLU A 78 2.05 -2.78 -9.38
N LEU A 79 3.23 -2.66 -8.79
CA LEU A 79 4.44 -3.35 -9.20
C LEU A 79 5.08 -3.97 -7.96
N ASP A 80 5.33 -5.27 -8.03
CA ASP A 80 6.15 -5.97 -7.06
C ASP A 80 7.61 -5.95 -7.52
N ALA A 81 8.47 -5.22 -6.80
CA ALA A 81 9.88 -5.11 -7.12
C ALA A 81 10.66 -6.42 -6.95
N ALA A 82 10.12 -7.41 -6.23
CA ALA A 82 10.73 -8.73 -6.15
C ALA A 82 10.66 -9.46 -7.51
N SER A 83 9.60 -9.23 -8.28
CA SER A 83 9.37 -9.82 -9.60
C SER A 83 9.81 -8.91 -10.75
N ASN A 84 9.82 -7.59 -10.54
CA ASN A 84 10.09 -6.55 -11.56
C ASN A 84 11.20 -5.62 -11.07
N ASN A 85 12.42 -6.12 -10.98
CA ASN A 85 13.55 -5.40 -10.38
C ASN A 85 14.55 -4.84 -11.39
N LYS A 86 14.34 -5.05 -12.68
CA LYS A 86 15.26 -4.64 -13.75
C LYS A 86 15.09 -3.16 -14.08
N ALA A 87 16.16 -2.56 -14.59
CA ALA A 87 16.14 -1.16 -15.02
C ALA A 87 15.11 -0.89 -16.12
N ASP A 88 14.86 -1.85 -16.99
CA ASP A 88 13.91 -1.71 -18.09
C ASP A 88 12.45 -1.66 -17.58
N ASP A 89 12.09 -2.48 -16.58
CA ASP A 89 10.77 -2.45 -15.95
C ASP A 89 10.47 -1.06 -15.35
N ILE A 90 11.47 -0.44 -14.73
CA ILE A 90 11.35 0.90 -14.15
C ILE A 90 11.35 1.98 -15.23
N ARG A 91 12.08 1.82 -16.34
CA ARG A 91 12.02 2.76 -17.47
C ARG A 91 10.65 2.78 -18.11
N ASP A 92 10.04 1.61 -18.35
CA ASP A 92 8.67 1.50 -18.86
C ASP A 92 7.65 2.17 -17.92
N LEU A 93 7.85 2.02 -16.60
CA LEU A 93 7.05 2.71 -15.60
C LEU A 93 7.22 4.23 -15.72
N ILE A 94 8.47 4.73 -15.82
CA ILE A 94 8.78 6.16 -15.92
C ILE A 94 8.17 6.78 -17.19
N GLU A 95 8.19 6.07 -18.30
CA GLU A 95 7.54 6.53 -19.54
C GLU A 95 6.02 6.68 -19.36
N LYS A 96 5.38 5.71 -18.71
CA LYS A 96 3.95 5.76 -18.39
C LYS A 96 3.60 6.87 -17.39
N VAL A 97 4.52 7.27 -16.51
CA VAL A 97 4.35 8.36 -15.54
C VAL A 97 4.07 9.70 -16.24
N ARG A 98 4.67 9.93 -17.41
CA ARG A 98 4.54 11.18 -18.17
C ARG A 98 3.17 11.38 -18.80
N ILE A 99 2.36 10.34 -18.88
CA ILE A 99 1.02 10.39 -19.47
C ILE A 99 0.02 10.76 -18.37
N PRO A 100 -0.72 11.88 -18.48
CA PRO A 100 -1.73 12.26 -17.48
C PRO A 100 -2.83 11.21 -17.30
N PRO A 101 -3.52 11.19 -16.14
CA PRO A 101 -4.63 10.30 -15.90
C PRO A 101 -5.80 10.62 -16.85
N GLN A 102 -6.47 9.59 -17.34
CA GLN A 102 -7.67 9.76 -18.19
C GLN A 102 -8.93 9.96 -17.37
N LYS A 103 -8.99 9.38 -16.16
CA LYS A 103 -10.10 9.47 -15.19
C LYS A 103 -9.49 9.65 -13.80
N GLY A 104 -10.16 10.42 -12.93
CA GLY A 104 -9.64 10.71 -11.58
C GLY A 104 -8.63 11.85 -11.56
N LYS A 105 -8.09 12.14 -10.37
CA LYS A 105 -7.20 13.27 -10.13
C LYS A 105 -5.72 12.88 -10.16
N TYR A 106 -5.42 11.69 -9.66
CA TYR A 106 -4.05 11.21 -9.48
C TYR A 106 -3.81 9.90 -10.22
N LYS A 107 -2.60 9.77 -10.73
CA LYS A 107 -2.03 8.53 -11.22
C LYS A 107 -1.12 7.96 -10.13
N VAL A 108 -1.49 6.82 -9.57
CA VAL A 108 -0.83 6.25 -8.40
C VAL A 108 0.01 5.03 -8.78
N TYR A 109 1.25 5.03 -8.36
CA TYR A 109 2.16 3.92 -8.54
C TYR A 109 2.51 3.32 -7.17
N ILE A 110 2.05 2.11 -6.93
CA ILE A 110 2.36 1.32 -5.73
C ILE A 110 3.51 0.38 -6.09
N ILE A 111 4.66 0.56 -5.43
CA ILE A 111 5.83 -0.29 -5.62
C ILE A 111 6.06 -1.05 -4.31
N ASP A 112 5.72 -2.34 -4.33
CA ASP A 112 5.92 -3.21 -3.16
C ASP A 112 7.33 -3.78 -3.15
N GLU A 113 7.86 -4.02 -1.95
CA GLU A 113 9.22 -4.48 -1.65
C GLU A 113 10.31 -3.70 -2.42
N VAL A 114 10.17 -2.36 -2.42
CA VAL A 114 11.03 -1.44 -3.18
C VAL A 114 12.53 -1.64 -2.92
N HIS A 115 12.93 -2.20 -1.78
CA HIS A 115 14.33 -2.55 -1.48
C HIS A 115 14.90 -3.67 -2.38
N MET A 116 14.06 -4.35 -3.15
CA MET A 116 14.47 -5.39 -4.11
C MET A 116 14.86 -4.81 -5.47
N LEU A 117 14.65 -3.52 -5.72
CA LEU A 117 15.06 -2.87 -6.96
C LEU A 117 16.59 -2.95 -7.13
N SER A 118 17.03 -3.15 -8.36
CA SER A 118 18.46 -3.05 -8.66
C SER A 118 18.95 -1.61 -8.50
N LYS A 119 20.25 -1.41 -8.21
CA LYS A 119 20.84 -0.06 -8.10
C LYS A 119 20.63 0.81 -9.34
N HIS A 120 20.58 0.20 -10.52
CA HIS A 120 20.30 0.91 -11.76
C HIS A 120 18.83 1.36 -11.84
N ALA A 121 17.90 0.52 -11.39
CA ALA A 121 16.48 0.84 -11.30
C ALA A 121 16.23 1.96 -10.27
N GLU A 122 16.83 1.88 -9.09
CA GLU A 122 16.75 2.92 -8.05
C GLU A 122 17.24 4.28 -8.57
N ASN A 123 18.40 4.32 -9.25
CA ASN A 123 18.94 5.56 -9.83
C ASN A 123 18.07 6.13 -10.96
N ALA A 124 17.48 5.28 -11.80
CA ALA A 124 16.54 5.74 -12.83
C ALA A 124 15.29 6.34 -12.19
N PHE A 125 14.81 5.75 -11.10
CA PHE A 125 13.62 6.18 -10.38
C PHE A 125 13.82 7.50 -9.62
N LEU A 126 15.04 7.77 -9.10
CA LEU A 126 15.37 8.99 -8.35
C LEU A 126 15.02 10.26 -9.12
N LYS A 127 15.32 10.34 -10.41
CA LYS A 127 15.00 11.52 -11.24
C LYS A 127 13.51 11.84 -11.25
N THR A 128 12.68 10.81 -11.28
CA THR A 128 11.21 10.97 -11.28
C THR A 128 10.68 11.32 -9.90
N LEU A 129 11.35 10.87 -8.83
CA LEU A 129 11.02 11.26 -7.46
C LEU A 129 11.40 12.71 -7.14
N GLU A 130 12.44 13.25 -7.78
CA GLU A 130 12.89 14.63 -7.59
C GLU A 130 11.87 15.64 -8.15
N GLU A 131 11.37 15.39 -9.35
CA GLU A 131 10.44 16.25 -10.06
C GLU A 131 9.23 15.46 -10.59
N PRO A 132 8.40 14.91 -9.70
CA PRO A 132 7.23 14.15 -10.12
C PRO A 132 6.18 15.08 -10.77
N PRO A 133 5.50 14.64 -11.84
CA PRO A 133 4.36 15.37 -12.35
C PRO A 133 3.30 15.60 -11.25
N PRO A 134 2.60 16.74 -11.23
CA PRO A 134 1.70 17.13 -10.13
C PRO A 134 0.50 16.19 -9.95
N TYR A 135 0.21 15.38 -10.94
CA TYR A 135 -0.84 14.37 -10.93
C TYR A 135 -0.33 12.96 -10.54
N VAL A 136 0.95 12.80 -10.18
CA VAL A 136 1.53 11.51 -9.85
C VAL A 136 1.77 11.37 -8.36
N VAL A 137 1.41 10.22 -7.82
CA VAL A 137 1.69 9.83 -6.43
C VAL A 137 2.39 8.48 -6.42
N PHE A 138 3.56 8.43 -5.81
CA PHE A 138 4.28 7.18 -5.56
C PHE A 138 4.03 6.69 -4.15
N ILE A 139 3.69 5.42 -4.00
CA ILE A 139 3.57 4.75 -2.69
C ILE A 139 4.54 3.58 -2.70
N LEU A 140 5.64 3.74 -2.00
CA LEU A 140 6.68 2.75 -1.87
C LEU A 140 6.43 1.94 -0.60
N ALA A 141 6.51 0.61 -0.67
CA ALA A 141 6.40 -0.25 0.50
C ALA A 141 7.68 -1.08 0.67
N THR A 142 8.11 -1.27 1.91
CA THR A 142 9.30 -2.07 2.21
C THR A 142 9.21 -2.73 3.58
N THR A 143 9.79 -3.92 3.68
CA THR A 143 10.06 -4.59 4.95
C THR A 143 11.44 -4.21 5.51
N GLU A 144 12.33 -3.63 4.69
CA GLU A 144 13.73 -3.35 5.02
C GLU A 144 14.12 -1.90 4.69
N LYS A 145 13.66 -0.97 5.53
CA LYS A 145 13.94 0.48 5.39
C LYS A 145 15.43 0.81 5.28
N ASN A 146 16.27 0.07 5.99
CA ASN A 146 17.73 0.25 6.00
C ASN A 146 18.43 -0.11 4.69
N LYS A 147 17.76 -0.84 3.79
CA LYS A 147 18.26 -1.16 2.45
C LYS A 147 17.91 -0.11 1.40
N ILE A 148 17.00 0.82 1.71
CA ILE A 148 16.59 1.89 0.80
C ILE A 148 17.66 2.98 0.77
N LEU A 149 17.95 3.51 -0.42
CA LEU A 149 18.88 4.63 -0.57
C LEU A 149 18.42 5.84 0.25
N PRO A 150 19.32 6.49 1.02
CA PRO A 150 18.99 7.71 1.78
C PRO A 150 18.41 8.82 0.89
N THR A 151 18.81 8.86 -0.37
CA THR A 151 18.32 9.80 -1.38
C THR A 151 16.84 9.58 -1.75
N ILE A 152 16.34 8.34 -1.71
CA ILE A 152 14.91 8.03 -1.86
C ILE A 152 14.16 8.39 -0.58
N ILE A 153 14.70 7.99 0.60
CA ILE A 153 14.09 8.24 1.90
C ILE A 153 13.86 9.74 2.11
N SER A 154 14.83 10.59 1.76
CA SER A 154 14.74 12.04 1.95
C SER A 154 13.67 12.74 1.11
N ARG A 155 13.13 12.07 0.09
CA ARG A 155 12.10 12.57 -0.82
C ARG A 155 10.71 12.03 -0.53
N CYS A 156 10.60 11.11 0.44
CA CYS A 156 9.36 10.46 0.79
C CYS A 156 8.83 10.91 2.16
N GLN A 157 7.53 11.03 2.29
CA GLN A 157 6.90 11.05 3.60
C GLN A 157 6.84 9.63 4.15
N ILE A 158 7.46 9.41 5.32
CA ILE A 158 7.62 8.09 5.91
C ILE A 158 6.45 7.77 6.81
N TYR A 159 5.94 6.53 6.70
CA TYR A 159 4.91 5.95 7.55
C TYR A 159 5.42 4.62 8.09
N ASP A 160 5.67 4.56 9.40
CA ASP A 160 6.17 3.35 10.05
C ASP A 160 4.99 2.50 10.56
N PHE A 161 4.80 1.34 9.94
CA PHE A 161 3.80 0.34 10.33
C PHE A 161 4.36 -0.55 11.42
N ASN A 162 3.63 -0.70 12.50
CA ASN A 162 4.01 -1.51 13.64
C ASN A 162 3.51 -2.94 13.52
N ARG A 163 4.13 -3.85 14.27
CA ARG A 163 3.55 -5.19 14.47
C ARG A 163 2.19 -5.05 15.13
N ILE A 164 1.22 -5.81 14.63
CA ILE A 164 -0.12 -5.87 15.23
C ILE A 164 0.01 -6.61 16.55
N LYS A 165 -0.63 -6.09 17.59
CA LYS A 165 -0.62 -6.72 18.93
C LYS A 165 -1.47 -7.98 18.90
N GLU A 166 -1.05 -8.99 19.65
CA GLU A 166 -1.76 -10.28 19.77
C GLU A 166 -3.25 -10.10 20.11
N ALA A 167 -3.56 -9.24 21.07
CA ALA A 167 -4.95 -8.94 21.44
C ALA A 167 -5.79 -8.40 20.26
N GLU A 168 -5.22 -7.55 19.41
CA GLU A 168 -5.89 -7.01 18.22
C GLU A 168 -6.11 -8.09 17.16
N ILE A 169 -5.15 -9.02 17.01
CA ILE A 169 -5.27 -10.18 16.10
C ILE A 169 -6.40 -11.09 16.58
N VAL A 170 -6.42 -11.44 17.87
CA VAL A 170 -7.44 -12.30 18.47
C VAL A 170 -8.84 -11.69 18.31
N GLU A 171 -8.97 -10.38 18.57
CA GLU A 171 -10.25 -9.68 18.40
C GLU A 171 -10.71 -9.72 16.94
N TYR A 172 -9.81 -9.47 16.00
CA TYR A 172 -10.12 -9.49 14.56
C TYR A 172 -10.52 -10.89 14.08
N LEU A 173 -9.79 -11.93 14.50
CA LEU A 173 -10.13 -13.33 14.20
C LEU A 173 -11.49 -13.73 14.78
N ASN A 174 -11.80 -13.31 16.02
CA ASN A 174 -13.11 -13.52 16.62
C ASN A 174 -14.24 -12.91 15.76
N GLN A 175 -14.04 -11.70 15.26
CA GLN A 175 -15.01 -11.06 14.35
C GLN A 175 -15.18 -11.84 13.05
N ILE A 176 -14.10 -12.37 12.46
CA ILE A 176 -14.15 -13.20 11.25
C ILE A 176 -14.91 -14.51 11.53
N CYS A 177 -14.57 -15.22 12.61
CA CYS A 177 -15.24 -16.47 12.96
C CYS A 177 -16.76 -16.27 13.16
N LYS A 178 -17.17 -15.18 13.81
CA LYS A 178 -18.59 -14.85 13.95
C LYS A 178 -19.27 -14.58 12.60
N LYS A 179 -18.60 -13.88 11.67
CA LYS A 179 -19.13 -13.62 10.32
C LYS A 179 -19.27 -14.89 9.49
N GLU A 180 -18.37 -15.84 9.67
CA GLU A 180 -18.39 -17.13 8.96
C GLU A 180 -19.18 -18.22 9.66
N ASN A 181 -19.79 -17.91 10.83
CA ASN A 181 -20.49 -18.89 11.68
C ASN A 181 -19.60 -20.10 12.04
N ILE A 182 -18.32 -19.86 12.30
CA ILE A 182 -17.36 -20.89 12.73
C ILE A 182 -17.42 -20.97 14.26
N GLU A 183 -17.72 -22.14 14.80
CA GLU A 183 -17.60 -22.41 16.22
C GLU A 183 -16.11 -22.57 16.59
N PHE A 184 -15.65 -21.89 17.64
CA PHE A 184 -14.28 -21.93 18.12
C PHE A 184 -14.22 -21.72 19.63
N GLU A 185 -13.18 -22.26 20.25
CA GLU A 185 -12.82 -21.95 21.63
C GLU A 185 -11.86 -20.75 21.65
N LEU A 186 -12.09 -19.82 22.58
CA LEU A 186 -11.22 -18.62 22.74
C LEU A 186 -9.75 -19.01 22.97
N ALA A 187 -9.51 -20.16 23.63
CA ALA A 187 -8.16 -20.71 23.81
C ALA A 187 -7.44 -21.01 22.48
N ALA A 188 -8.16 -21.44 21.45
CA ALA A 188 -7.60 -21.73 20.14
C ALA A 188 -7.09 -20.49 19.42
N LEU A 189 -7.74 -19.33 19.63
CA LEU A 189 -7.30 -18.05 19.04
C LEU A 189 -6.02 -17.51 19.67
N ASN A 190 -5.72 -17.87 20.92
CA ASN A 190 -4.51 -17.44 21.62
C ASN A 190 -3.28 -18.31 21.27
N LEU A 191 -3.42 -19.33 20.41
CA LEU A 191 -2.32 -20.18 19.94
C LEU A 191 -1.71 -19.69 18.61
N ILE A 192 -2.30 -18.65 18.03
CA ILE A 192 -1.86 -18.02 16.77
C ILE A 192 -0.99 -16.80 17.08
#